data_15ee8d04d4cd2d46cb71514bcfcc8521
#
_entry.id   15ee8d04d4cd2d46cb71514bcfcc8521
#
_cell.length_a   1.000
_cell.length_b   1.000
_cell.length_c   1.000
_cell.angle_alpha   90.00
_cell.angle_beta   90.00
_cell.angle_gamma   90.00
#
_symmetry.space_group_name_H-M   'P 1'
#
loop_
_entity.id
_entity.type
_entity.pdbx_description
1 polymer ?
#
loop_
_entity_poly.entity_id
_entity_poly.type
_entity_poly.pdbx_seq_one_letter_code
_entity_poly.pdbx_strand_id
1 'polypeptide(L)'
;MSARRREPGLVAALAFLAALLPNAAAQTLPPSPTPTSLLSRPYGRSVVDIQTVRAHPGGVLAVQVRGGRWTSANTLLDGRRGSIALENGKLFGIIPLALDTEPAEHKLSLFFPGGRRRGGSTSVMVPVTGVARPTRPRTLTPDALASAGSQTALGHARFLLAAIRTRDLKAYQSGPLRPPVEGPVVFPFGGAEDYGMEMGPVKDGLMGEHHRGVDYDVPAGTTVKAPGSGIILLARSLAFSGETVVIGHGRGLVSVLSHLTHVSVREGDVVSQGTAVGTSGKTGLGALTPHLCFSVYLHSLNVDPEALMDATLWPAVK
;
A
#
# COMPACT_ATOMS: atom_id res chain seq x y z
N MET A 1 -68.57 30.31 -37.83
CA MET A 1 -67.30 30.96 -37.85
C MET A 1 -66.79 31.09 -36.41
N SER A 2 -65.93 30.17 -36.00
CA SER A 2 -65.48 30.07 -34.59
C SER A 2 -63.94 30.32 -34.59
N ALA A 3 -63.57 31.43 -33.96
CA ALA A 3 -62.19 31.80 -33.79
C ALA A 3 -61.59 31.02 -32.62
N ARG A 4 -60.60 30.14 -32.91
CA ARG A 4 -59.82 29.48 -31.88
C ARG A 4 -58.74 30.44 -31.36
N ARG A 5 -58.82 30.80 -30.11
CA ARG A 5 -57.77 31.50 -29.37
C ARG A 5 -56.62 30.54 -29.14
N ARG A 6 -55.41 30.93 -29.50
CA ARG A 6 -54.16 30.27 -29.15
C ARG A 6 -53.72 30.80 -27.78
N GLU A 7 -53.57 29.92 -26.82
CA GLU A 7 -52.89 30.25 -25.57
C GLU A 7 -51.38 30.23 -25.76
N PRO A 8 -50.62 31.16 -25.13
CA PRO A 8 -49.18 31.14 -25.15
C PRO A 8 -48.64 30.10 -24.18
N GLY A 9 -47.84 29.16 -24.69
CA GLY A 9 -47.18 28.13 -23.89
C GLY A 9 -46.20 28.74 -22.88
N LEU A 10 -46.37 28.38 -21.65
CA LEU A 10 -45.50 28.70 -20.54
C LEU A 10 -44.22 27.87 -20.66
N VAL A 11 -43.14 28.47 -21.13
CA VAL A 11 -41.82 27.84 -21.08
C VAL A 11 -41.32 27.96 -19.65
N ALA A 12 -41.46 26.86 -18.88
CA ALA A 12 -40.88 26.74 -17.57
C ALA A 12 -39.36 26.60 -17.72
N ALA A 13 -38.64 27.69 -17.42
CA ALA A 13 -37.20 27.66 -17.26
C ALA A 13 -36.89 26.89 -15.97
N LEU A 14 -36.47 25.63 -16.10
CA LEU A 14 -35.84 24.86 -15.04
C LEU A 14 -34.45 25.45 -14.82
N ALA A 15 -34.33 26.38 -13.88
CA ALA A 15 -33.07 26.77 -13.31
C ALA A 15 -32.51 25.59 -12.52
N PHE A 16 -31.50 24.92 -13.11
CA PHE A 16 -30.67 23.98 -12.38
C PHE A 16 -29.92 24.75 -11.30
N LEU A 17 -30.43 24.68 -10.07
CA LEU A 17 -29.70 25.09 -8.90
C LEU A 17 -28.58 24.07 -8.70
N ALA A 18 -27.40 24.34 -9.24
CA ALA A 18 -26.18 23.62 -8.91
C ALA A 18 -25.95 23.87 -7.40
N ALA A 19 -26.41 22.95 -6.56
CA ALA A 19 -26.00 22.93 -5.18
C ALA A 19 -24.48 22.77 -5.17
N LEU A 20 -23.78 23.86 -4.87
CA LEU A 20 -22.39 23.84 -4.45
C LEU A 20 -22.33 22.96 -3.21
N LEU A 21 -22.01 21.68 -3.40
CA LEU A 21 -21.58 20.85 -2.30
C LEU A 21 -20.37 21.55 -1.68
N PRO A 22 -20.38 21.79 -0.36
CA PRO A 22 -19.20 22.39 0.27
C PRO A 22 -18.03 21.49 -0.07
N ASN A 23 -16.99 22.09 -0.62
CA ASN A 23 -15.69 21.50 -0.78
C ASN A 23 -15.37 20.80 0.54
N ALA A 24 -15.34 19.47 0.55
CA ALA A 24 -14.91 18.73 1.73
C ALA A 24 -13.50 19.25 2.01
N ALA A 25 -13.39 20.12 2.99
CA ALA A 25 -12.11 20.63 3.44
C ALA A 25 -11.21 19.41 3.61
N ALA A 26 -10.08 19.40 2.92
CA ALA A 26 -9.08 18.36 3.07
C ALA A 26 -8.83 18.25 4.58
N GLN A 27 -9.43 17.21 5.17
CA GLN A 27 -9.14 16.91 6.57
C GLN A 27 -7.68 16.51 6.55
N THR A 28 -6.83 17.43 7.02
CA THR A 28 -5.46 17.08 7.36
C THR A 28 -5.59 15.95 8.36
N LEU A 29 -5.34 14.73 7.89
CA LEU A 29 -5.32 13.57 8.77
C LEU A 29 -4.38 13.92 9.93
N PRO A 30 -4.80 13.71 11.19
CA PRO A 30 -3.92 13.95 12.31
C PRO A 30 -2.64 13.20 12.05
N PRO A 31 -1.47 13.77 12.37
CA PRO A 31 -0.21 13.07 12.23
C PRO A 31 -0.36 11.71 12.92
N SER A 32 -0.10 10.64 12.18
CA SER A 32 -0.25 9.28 12.71
C SER A 32 0.38 9.21 14.09
N PRO A 33 -0.34 8.72 15.11
CA PRO A 33 0.21 8.65 16.44
C PRO A 33 1.50 7.85 16.36
N THR A 34 2.60 8.49 16.66
CA THR A 34 3.91 7.87 16.78
C THR A 34 4.09 7.45 18.24
N PRO A 35 3.75 6.25 18.64
CA PRO A 35 4.45 5.65 19.74
C PRO A 35 5.47 4.70 19.15
N THR A 36 6.68 5.20 18.96
CA THR A 36 7.83 4.34 18.77
C THR A 36 8.10 3.67 20.11
N SER A 37 7.52 2.50 20.35
CA SER A 37 7.95 1.69 21.47
C SER A 37 9.08 0.78 20.98
N LEU A 38 10.18 0.81 21.70
CA LEU A 38 11.29 -0.11 21.51
C LEU A 38 11.14 -1.23 22.54
N LEU A 39 10.79 -2.43 22.07
CA LEU A 39 10.78 -3.63 22.89
C LEU A 39 12.15 -4.30 22.75
N SER A 40 12.89 -4.40 23.85
CA SER A 40 14.20 -5.06 23.87
C SER A 40 14.14 -6.36 24.67
N ARG A 41 14.56 -7.46 24.07
CA ARG A 41 14.58 -8.79 24.69
C ARG A 41 16.00 -9.36 24.67
N PRO A 42 16.66 -9.59 25.81
CA PRO A 42 17.94 -10.29 25.82
C PRO A 42 17.79 -11.75 25.40
N TYR A 43 18.74 -12.24 24.61
CA TYR A 43 18.82 -13.61 24.15
C TYR A 43 20.28 -14.09 24.13
N GLY A 44 20.73 -14.72 25.18
CA GLY A 44 22.14 -15.09 25.35
C GLY A 44 23.05 -13.86 25.37
N ARG A 45 23.98 -13.78 24.39
CA ARG A 45 24.86 -12.60 24.17
C ARG A 45 24.29 -11.58 23.18
N SER A 46 23.08 -11.80 22.70
CA SER A 46 22.37 -10.95 21.76
C SER A 46 21.25 -10.19 22.44
N VAL A 47 20.81 -9.10 21.83
CA VAL A 47 19.60 -8.40 22.18
C VAL A 47 18.73 -8.32 20.93
N VAL A 48 17.48 -8.72 21.04
CA VAL A 48 16.47 -8.57 20.02
C VAL A 48 15.71 -7.29 20.32
N ASP A 49 15.82 -6.33 19.43
CA ASP A 49 15.07 -5.07 19.48
C ASP A 49 13.95 -5.12 18.47
N ILE A 50 12.74 -4.80 18.88
CA ILE A 50 11.57 -4.68 18.02
C ILE A 50 11.06 -3.26 18.12
N GLN A 51 11.10 -2.58 17.01
CA GLN A 51 10.57 -1.22 16.89
C GLN A 51 9.18 -1.28 16.28
N THR A 52 8.21 -0.72 17.02
CA THR A 52 6.80 -0.72 16.65
C THR A 52 6.37 0.65 16.16
N VAL A 53 6.99 1.14 15.09
CA VAL A 53 6.72 2.50 14.57
C VAL A 53 5.26 2.66 14.14
N ARG A 54 4.68 1.66 13.56
CA ARG A 54 3.26 1.63 13.13
C ARG A 54 2.71 0.22 13.34
N ALA A 55 2.71 -0.23 14.59
CA ALA A 55 2.14 -1.52 14.96
C ALA A 55 0.61 -1.44 15.02
N HIS A 56 -0.01 -1.37 13.86
CA HIS A 56 -1.46 -1.42 13.65
C HIS A 56 -1.78 -2.40 12.52
N PRO A 57 -3.03 -2.84 12.34
CA PRO A 57 -3.43 -3.67 11.20
C PRO A 57 -2.98 -3.04 9.88
N GLY A 58 -2.22 -3.77 9.08
CA GLY A 58 -1.59 -3.28 7.86
C GLY A 58 -0.29 -2.51 8.05
N GLY A 59 0.17 -2.28 9.27
CA GLY A 59 1.46 -1.66 9.56
C GLY A 59 2.63 -2.63 9.46
N VAL A 60 3.76 -2.27 10.07
CA VAL A 60 4.99 -3.06 10.04
C VAL A 60 5.70 -3.03 11.39
N LEU A 61 6.52 -4.05 11.62
CA LEU A 61 7.47 -4.12 12.73
C LEU A 61 8.88 -4.13 12.17
N ALA A 62 9.79 -3.32 12.72
CA ALA A 62 11.22 -3.48 12.46
C ALA A 62 11.86 -4.34 13.55
N VAL A 63 12.59 -5.35 13.14
CA VAL A 63 13.31 -6.25 14.04
C VAL A 63 14.80 -6.11 13.78
N GLN A 64 15.56 -5.79 14.83
CA GLN A 64 17.00 -5.77 14.79
C GLN A 64 17.56 -6.72 15.85
N VAL A 65 18.57 -7.51 15.50
CA VAL A 65 19.31 -8.31 16.46
C VAL A 65 20.71 -7.75 16.59
N ARG A 66 21.03 -7.30 17.81
CA ARG A 66 22.36 -6.77 18.16
C ARG A 66 23.16 -7.82 18.91
N GLY A 67 24.45 -7.88 18.64
CA GLY A 67 25.36 -8.86 19.26
C GLY A 67 25.18 -10.27 18.69
N GLY A 68 25.96 -11.20 19.20
CA GLY A 68 25.95 -12.59 18.72
C GLY A 68 26.63 -12.80 17.36
N ARG A 69 26.44 -14.00 16.81
CA ARG A 69 27.04 -14.41 15.52
C ARG A 69 26.00 -14.83 14.49
N TRP A 70 24.78 -14.36 14.66
CA TRP A 70 23.68 -14.71 13.78
C TRP A 70 23.76 -13.94 12.48
N THR A 71 23.58 -14.62 11.36
CA THR A 71 23.54 -14.01 10.02
C THR A 71 22.12 -14.02 9.43
N SER A 72 21.21 -14.78 10.06
CA SER A 72 19.80 -14.82 9.70
C SER A 72 18.97 -15.30 10.89
N ALA A 73 17.68 -15.04 10.87
CA ALA A 73 16.69 -15.70 11.71
C ALA A 73 15.38 -15.84 10.94
N ASN A 74 14.65 -16.92 11.21
CA ASN A 74 13.26 -17.06 10.76
C ASN A 74 12.33 -16.42 11.79
N THR A 75 11.24 -15.85 11.33
CA THR A 75 10.23 -15.24 12.17
C THR A 75 8.89 -15.95 12.00
N LEU A 76 8.07 -15.91 13.05
CA LEU A 76 6.70 -16.39 13.02
C LEU A 76 5.82 -15.43 13.79
N LEU A 77 4.87 -14.84 13.11
CA LEU A 77 3.84 -13.96 13.66
C LEU A 77 2.48 -14.44 13.12
N ASP A 78 1.55 -14.78 14.00
CA ASP A 78 0.20 -15.22 13.65
C ASP A 78 0.16 -16.31 12.54
N GLY A 79 1.01 -17.32 12.67
CA GLY A 79 1.13 -18.39 11.68
C GLY A 79 1.88 -18.01 10.40
N ARG A 80 2.19 -16.74 10.18
CA ARG A 80 2.91 -16.23 9.01
C ARG A 80 4.42 -16.31 9.23
N ARG A 81 5.10 -16.97 8.30
CA ARG A 81 6.56 -17.11 8.35
C ARG A 81 7.22 -15.97 7.59
N GLY A 82 8.28 -15.44 8.18
CA GLY A 82 9.17 -14.46 7.58
C GLY A 82 10.63 -14.78 7.90
N SER A 83 11.52 -13.89 7.47
CA SER A 83 12.95 -14.00 7.77
C SER A 83 13.57 -12.62 7.90
N ILE A 84 14.62 -12.55 8.71
CA ILE A 84 15.49 -11.39 8.80
C ILE A 84 16.92 -11.81 8.43
N ALA A 85 17.67 -10.92 7.81
CA ALA A 85 18.97 -11.21 7.27
C ALA A 85 19.99 -10.08 7.60
N LEU A 86 21.25 -10.30 7.31
CA LEU A 86 22.25 -9.25 7.46
C LEU A 86 22.00 -8.16 6.43
N GLU A 87 21.87 -6.94 6.93
CA GLU A 87 21.75 -5.71 6.17
C GLU A 87 22.70 -4.67 6.75
N ASN A 88 23.63 -4.19 5.95
CA ASN A 88 24.66 -3.23 6.39
C ASN A 88 25.39 -3.69 7.68
N GLY A 89 25.73 -4.98 7.76
CA GLY A 89 26.40 -5.58 8.92
C GLY A 89 25.53 -5.77 10.17
N LYS A 90 24.23 -5.49 10.09
CA LYS A 90 23.27 -5.70 11.18
C LYS A 90 22.26 -6.76 10.75
N LEU A 91 21.86 -7.62 11.67
CA LEU A 91 20.76 -8.55 11.43
C LEU A 91 19.44 -7.78 11.60
N PHE A 92 18.78 -7.52 10.48
CA PHE A 92 17.63 -6.64 10.39
C PHE A 92 16.54 -7.23 9.47
N GLY A 93 15.31 -6.88 9.71
CA GLY A 93 14.19 -7.16 8.81
C GLY A 93 12.94 -6.42 9.21
N ILE A 94 12.05 -6.25 8.25
CA ILE A 94 10.73 -5.64 8.42
C ILE A 94 9.70 -6.75 8.30
N ILE A 95 8.80 -6.82 9.28
CA ILE A 95 7.75 -7.84 9.35
C ILE A 95 6.42 -7.15 9.13
N PRO A 96 5.66 -7.53 8.08
CA PRO A 96 4.35 -6.96 7.83
C PRO A 96 3.31 -7.47 8.83
N LEU A 97 2.43 -6.59 9.26
CA LEU A 97 1.16 -6.89 9.91
C LEU A 97 0.08 -6.94 8.83
N ALA A 98 -0.70 -8.00 8.79
CA ALA A 98 -1.80 -8.06 7.83
C ALA A 98 -2.89 -7.03 8.17
N LEU A 99 -3.65 -6.59 7.17
CA LEU A 99 -4.72 -5.61 7.39
C LEU A 99 -5.85 -6.16 8.28
N ASP A 100 -6.03 -7.48 8.28
CA ASP A 100 -6.97 -8.22 9.12
C ASP A 100 -6.40 -8.64 10.48
N THR A 101 -5.19 -8.18 10.84
CA THR A 101 -4.63 -8.42 12.19
C THR A 101 -5.48 -7.73 13.24
N GLU A 102 -5.97 -8.46 14.22
CA GLU A 102 -6.78 -7.88 15.28
C GLU A 102 -5.93 -7.01 16.21
N PRO A 103 -6.47 -5.89 16.72
CA PRO A 103 -5.81 -5.11 17.76
C PRO A 103 -5.71 -5.90 19.07
N ALA A 104 -4.52 -6.41 19.38
CA ALA A 104 -4.23 -7.24 20.54
C ALA A 104 -2.72 -7.38 20.76
N GLU A 105 -2.33 -8.14 21.77
CA GLU A 105 -0.97 -8.60 21.98
C GLU A 105 -0.68 -9.83 21.09
N HIS A 106 0.30 -9.71 20.19
CA HIS A 106 0.70 -10.75 19.25
C HIS A 106 2.07 -11.33 19.59
N LYS A 107 2.20 -12.64 19.48
CA LYS A 107 3.47 -13.32 19.76
C LYS A 107 4.34 -13.37 18.50
N LEU A 108 5.39 -12.53 18.49
CA LEU A 108 6.45 -12.65 17.51
C LEU A 108 7.53 -13.61 18.02
N SER A 109 7.76 -14.68 17.29
CA SER A 109 8.80 -15.67 17.60
C SER A 109 9.94 -15.56 16.58
N LEU A 110 11.19 -15.64 17.07
CA LEU A 110 12.40 -15.66 16.26
C LEU A 110 13.09 -17.01 16.47
N PHE A 111 13.49 -17.64 15.38
CA PHE A 111 14.19 -18.92 15.35
C PHE A 111 15.56 -18.72 14.69
N PHE A 112 16.62 -18.89 15.45
CA PHE A 112 17.99 -18.74 15.00
C PHE A 112 18.49 -20.10 14.49
N PRO A 113 19.02 -20.20 13.26
CA PRO A 113 19.48 -21.47 12.72
C PRO A 113 20.67 -21.98 13.54
N GLY A 114 20.65 -23.29 13.82
CA GLY A 114 21.78 -23.98 14.41
C GLY A 114 22.85 -24.24 13.36
N GLY A 115 24.05 -23.66 13.53
CA GLY A 115 25.23 -24.10 12.79
C GLY A 115 25.85 -25.33 13.48
N ARG A 116 27.18 -25.37 13.66
CA ARG A 116 27.86 -26.40 14.48
C ARG A 116 27.47 -26.38 15.99
N ARG A 117 26.63 -25.42 16.40
CA ARG A 117 26.05 -25.28 17.76
C ARG A 117 24.53 -25.33 17.64
N ARG A 118 23.84 -25.71 18.75
CA ARG A 118 22.37 -25.76 18.78
C ARG A 118 21.79 -24.40 18.42
N GLY A 119 20.85 -24.37 17.48
CA GLY A 119 19.97 -23.23 17.22
C GLY A 119 19.14 -22.92 18.45
N GLY A 120 18.45 -21.80 18.42
CA GLY A 120 17.59 -21.41 19.52
C GLY A 120 16.43 -20.55 19.07
N SER A 121 15.55 -20.23 20.00
CA SER A 121 14.39 -19.38 19.74
C SER A 121 14.14 -18.42 20.90
N THR A 122 13.54 -17.30 20.59
CA THR A 122 13.01 -16.34 21.56
C THR A 122 11.68 -15.82 21.05
N SER A 123 10.87 -15.28 21.95
CA SER A 123 9.59 -14.67 21.58
C SER A 123 9.38 -13.38 22.35
N VAL A 124 8.68 -12.46 21.72
CA VAL A 124 8.30 -11.16 22.29
C VAL A 124 6.81 -10.97 22.03
N MET A 125 6.07 -10.47 23.01
CA MET A 125 4.71 -9.99 22.82
C MET A 125 4.78 -8.57 22.26
N VAL A 126 4.06 -8.34 21.19
CA VAL A 126 4.04 -7.08 20.45
C VAL A 126 2.61 -6.53 20.47
N PRO A 127 2.39 -5.36 21.07
CA PRO A 127 1.07 -4.75 21.06
C PRO A 127 0.75 -4.23 19.66
N VAL A 128 -0.37 -4.67 19.10
CA VAL A 128 -0.96 -4.11 17.88
C VAL A 128 -2.15 -3.26 18.27
N THR A 129 -2.13 -1.98 17.92
CA THR A 129 -3.17 -1.04 18.31
C THR A 129 -4.14 -0.80 17.16
N GLY A 130 -5.43 -0.65 17.48
CA GLY A 130 -6.44 -0.25 16.48
C GLY A 130 -6.21 1.19 16.00
N VAL A 131 -6.51 1.44 14.73
CA VAL A 131 -6.48 2.76 14.11
C VAL A 131 -7.85 3.06 13.52
N ALA A 132 -8.42 4.20 13.88
CA ALA A 132 -9.64 4.70 13.23
C ALA A 132 -9.33 5.06 11.77
N ARG A 133 -10.16 4.59 10.85
CA ARG A 133 -10.02 4.82 9.43
C ARG A 133 -11.30 5.43 8.86
N PRO A 134 -11.17 6.40 7.94
CA PRO A 134 -12.34 6.99 7.30
C PRO A 134 -13.03 5.99 6.38
N THR A 135 -14.32 6.22 6.16
CA THR A 135 -15.11 5.52 5.14
C THR A 135 -15.42 6.50 4.01
N ARG A 136 -15.27 6.07 2.77
CA ARG A 136 -15.74 6.83 1.61
C ARG A 136 -16.75 6.04 0.78
N PRO A 137 -17.84 6.66 0.31
CA PRO A 137 -18.75 6.01 -0.63
C PRO A 137 -18.05 5.82 -1.98
N ARG A 138 -18.32 4.67 -2.62
CA ARG A 138 -17.83 4.31 -3.95
C ARG A 138 -18.99 3.89 -4.83
N THR A 139 -19.34 4.71 -5.80
CA THR A 139 -20.39 4.36 -6.76
C THR A 139 -19.75 3.80 -8.02
N LEU A 140 -19.95 2.53 -8.28
CA LEU A 140 -19.60 1.90 -9.55
C LEU A 140 -20.85 1.93 -10.46
N THR A 141 -20.67 2.34 -11.70
CA THR A 141 -21.73 2.19 -12.71
C THR A 141 -21.94 0.70 -13.01
N PRO A 142 -23.15 0.28 -13.46
CA PRO A 142 -23.40 -1.10 -13.86
C PRO A 142 -22.38 -1.62 -14.88
N ASP A 143 -21.96 -0.79 -15.83
CA ASP A 143 -20.96 -1.15 -16.83
C ASP A 143 -19.55 -1.33 -16.22
N ALA A 144 -19.16 -0.49 -15.26
CA ALA A 144 -17.92 -0.63 -14.53
C ALA A 144 -17.91 -1.94 -13.72
N LEU A 145 -19.03 -2.28 -13.08
CA LEU A 145 -19.17 -3.52 -12.32
C LEU A 145 -19.10 -4.75 -13.22
N ALA A 146 -19.81 -4.73 -14.37
CA ALA A 146 -19.73 -5.81 -15.37
C ALA A 146 -18.32 -5.96 -15.93
N SER A 147 -17.65 -4.85 -16.22
CA SER A 147 -16.26 -4.83 -16.72
C SER A 147 -15.28 -5.38 -15.70
N ALA A 148 -15.45 -5.06 -14.41
CA ALA A 148 -14.62 -5.57 -13.32
C ALA A 148 -14.70 -7.10 -13.17
N GLY A 149 -15.88 -7.70 -13.43
CA GLY A 149 -16.09 -9.15 -13.43
C GLY A 149 -15.68 -9.86 -14.72
N SER A 150 -15.22 -9.15 -15.74
CA SER A 150 -14.87 -9.73 -17.04
C SER A 150 -13.64 -10.65 -16.95
N GLN A 151 -13.53 -11.62 -17.88
CA GLN A 151 -12.35 -12.48 -18.01
C GLN A 151 -11.07 -11.68 -18.28
N THR A 152 -11.18 -10.56 -18.98
CA THR A 152 -10.06 -9.64 -19.22
C THR A 152 -9.59 -9.01 -17.90
N ALA A 153 -10.50 -8.50 -17.08
CA ALA A 153 -10.15 -7.92 -15.77
C ALA A 153 -9.54 -8.96 -14.84
N LEU A 154 -10.06 -10.20 -14.81
CA LEU A 154 -9.48 -11.30 -14.05
C LEU A 154 -8.07 -11.67 -14.55
N GLY A 155 -7.83 -11.65 -15.87
CA GLY A 155 -6.51 -11.83 -16.46
C GLY A 155 -5.53 -10.74 -16.01
N HIS A 156 -5.96 -9.48 -16.05
CA HIS A 156 -5.16 -8.33 -15.59
C HIS A 156 -4.84 -8.43 -14.10
N ALA A 157 -5.79 -8.88 -13.29
CA ALA A 157 -5.57 -9.14 -11.87
C ALA A 157 -4.43 -10.15 -11.63
N ARG A 158 -4.39 -11.23 -12.41
CA ARG A 158 -3.33 -12.25 -12.32
C ARG A 158 -1.94 -11.70 -12.64
N PHE A 159 -1.82 -10.81 -13.64
CA PHE A 159 -0.54 -10.15 -13.95
C PHE A 159 -0.06 -9.31 -12.77
N LEU A 160 -0.94 -8.50 -12.18
CA LEU A 160 -0.59 -7.68 -11.03
C LEU A 160 -0.18 -8.54 -9.83
N LEU A 161 -0.94 -9.60 -9.53
CA LEU A 161 -0.63 -10.52 -8.44
C LEU A 161 0.69 -11.27 -8.68
N ALA A 162 1.00 -11.65 -9.92
CA ALA A 162 2.27 -12.29 -10.25
C ALA A 162 3.45 -11.34 -9.98
N ALA A 163 3.34 -10.08 -10.38
CA ALA A 163 4.35 -9.06 -10.10
C ALA A 163 4.53 -8.81 -8.60
N ILE A 164 3.43 -8.68 -7.85
CA ILE A 164 3.45 -8.47 -6.38
C ILE A 164 4.08 -9.67 -5.64
N ARG A 165 3.90 -10.90 -6.15
CA ARG A 165 4.41 -12.13 -5.53
C ARG A 165 5.85 -12.46 -5.89
N THR A 166 6.53 -11.59 -6.64
CA THR A 166 7.94 -11.77 -7.00
C THR A 166 8.81 -11.87 -5.74
N ARG A 167 9.65 -12.90 -5.68
CA ARG A 167 10.54 -13.19 -4.55
C ARG A 167 12.01 -12.95 -4.93
N ASP A 168 12.29 -11.81 -5.57
CA ASP A 168 13.67 -11.45 -5.83
C ASP A 168 14.38 -11.16 -4.51
N LEU A 169 15.48 -11.89 -4.25
CA LEU A 169 16.31 -11.73 -3.06
C LEU A 169 17.32 -10.59 -3.20
N LYS A 170 17.56 -10.11 -4.43
CA LYS A 170 18.44 -8.97 -4.67
C LYS A 170 17.81 -7.73 -4.06
N ALA A 171 18.53 -7.07 -3.16
CA ALA A 171 18.12 -5.78 -2.63
C ALA A 171 18.50 -4.67 -3.60
N TYR A 172 17.54 -3.91 -4.08
CA TYR A 172 17.75 -2.70 -4.87
C TYR A 172 17.62 -1.45 -4.00
N GLN A 173 16.76 -1.52 -2.96
CA GLN A 173 16.49 -0.43 -2.03
C GLN A 173 17.08 -0.75 -0.66
N SER A 174 17.74 0.24 -0.07
CA SER A 174 18.20 0.25 1.32
C SER A 174 17.80 1.57 1.96
N GLY A 175 16.93 1.52 2.96
CA GLY A 175 16.38 2.71 3.62
C GLY A 175 14.95 3.05 3.20
N PRO A 176 14.43 4.19 3.65
CA PRO A 176 13.02 4.54 3.51
C PRO A 176 12.61 4.78 2.05
N LEU A 177 11.38 4.42 1.75
CA LEU A 177 10.73 4.87 0.53
C LEU A 177 10.48 6.38 0.61
N ARG A 178 10.26 7.01 -0.54
CA ARG A 178 9.86 8.42 -0.64
C ARG A 178 8.47 8.53 -1.26
N PRO A 179 7.70 9.58 -0.93
CA PRO A 179 6.47 9.87 -1.64
C PRO A 179 6.73 9.94 -3.15
N PRO A 180 5.91 9.27 -3.98
CA PRO A 180 6.09 9.26 -5.43
C PRO A 180 5.70 10.58 -6.10
N VAL A 181 4.92 11.41 -5.41
CA VAL A 181 4.51 12.75 -5.81
C VAL A 181 4.51 13.68 -4.59
N GLU A 182 4.56 14.98 -4.84
CA GLU A 182 4.31 16.02 -3.83
C GLU A 182 2.83 16.38 -3.86
N GLY A 183 2.12 16.16 -2.76
CA GLY A 183 0.69 16.45 -2.65
C GLY A 183 0.09 15.88 -1.37
N PRO A 184 -1.10 16.33 -0.97
CA PRO A 184 -1.76 15.83 0.21
C PRO A 184 -2.30 14.41 -0.02
N VAL A 185 -2.26 13.58 1.02
CA VAL A 185 -2.98 12.31 1.07
C VAL A 185 -4.45 12.62 1.37
N VAL A 186 -5.34 12.26 0.46
CA VAL A 186 -6.80 12.50 0.60
C VAL A 186 -7.57 11.26 1.00
N PHE A 187 -6.99 10.08 0.80
CA PHE A 187 -7.57 8.86 1.31
C PHE A 187 -6.46 7.89 1.77
N PRO A 188 -6.48 7.47 3.05
CA PRO A 188 -5.40 6.72 3.63
C PRO A 188 -5.50 5.22 3.31
N PHE A 189 -4.40 4.53 3.55
CA PHE A 189 -4.34 3.07 3.58
C PHE A 189 -5.35 2.50 4.59
N GLY A 190 -6.03 1.42 4.19
CA GLY A 190 -7.00 0.71 5.02
C GLY A 190 -8.31 1.47 5.26
N GLY A 191 -8.50 2.66 4.67
CA GLY A 191 -9.79 3.36 4.69
C GLY A 191 -10.89 2.46 4.09
N ALA A 192 -12.09 2.46 4.69
CA ALA A 192 -13.19 1.65 4.20
C ALA A 192 -13.78 2.24 2.91
N GLU A 193 -14.05 1.39 1.94
CA GLU A 193 -14.72 1.74 0.69
C GLU A 193 -16.13 1.15 0.69
N ASP A 194 -17.12 2.02 0.83
CA ASP A 194 -18.54 1.64 0.83
C ASP A 194 -19.11 1.67 -0.59
N TYR A 195 -19.33 0.50 -1.16
CA TYR A 195 -19.93 0.34 -2.49
C TYR A 195 -21.46 0.30 -2.47
N GLY A 196 -22.10 0.46 -1.31
CA GLY A 196 -23.56 0.37 -1.15
C GLY A 196 -24.12 -1.04 -1.41
N MET A 197 -23.27 -2.05 -1.49
CA MET A 197 -23.61 -3.45 -1.66
C MET A 197 -22.55 -4.32 -0.97
N GLU A 198 -22.94 -5.50 -0.53
CA GLU A 198 -21.96 -6.49 -0.08
C GLU A 198 -21.12 -6.94 -1.28
N MET A 199 -19.90 -6.47 -1.32
CA MET A 199 -18.90 -7.02 -2.22
C MET A 199 -18.54 -8.41 -1.70
N GLY A 200 -19.07 -9.44 -2.32
CA GLY A 200 -18.66 -10.81 -1.99
C GLY A 200 -17.14 -10.95 -2.01
N PRO A 201 -16.55 -11.95 -1.33
CA PRO A 201 -15.11 -12.10 -1.23
C PRO A 201 -14.52 -12.14 -2.63
N VAL A 202 -13.87 -11.05 -3.03
CA VAL A 202 -13.13 -10.99 -4.30
C VAL A 202 -11.93 -11.89 -4.12
N LYS A 203 -12.02 -13.10 -4.67
CA LYS A 203 -11.04 -14.19 -4.50
C LYS A 203 -9.59 -13.78 -4.82
N ASP A 204 -9.38 -12.74 -5.60
CA ASP A 204 -8.06 -12.29 -6.04
C ASP A 204 -7.61 -10.95 -5.43
N GLY A 205 -8.36 -10.43 -4.47
CA GLY A 205 -7.87 -9.37 -3.59
C GLY A 205 -7.61 -8.00 -4.22
N LEU A 206 -8.11 -7.70 -5.42
CA LEU A 206 -7.89 -6.39 -6.08
C LEU A 206 -9.00 -5.38 -5.82
N MET A 207 -10.20 -5.84 -5.53
CA MET A 207 -11.29 -5.04 -5.00
C MET A 207 -11.60 -5.56 -3.61
N GLY A 208 -11.80 -4.70 -2.63
CA GLY A 208 -12.08 -5.08 -1.26
C GLY A 208 -12.72 -3.93 -0.52
N GLU A 209 -13.22 -4.24 0.65
CA GLU A 209 -13.85 -3.27 1.56
C GLU A 209 -12.86 -2.21 2.07
N HIS A 210 -11.57 -2.38 1.81
CA HIS A 210 -10.52 -1.50 2.30
C HIS A 210 -9.58 -1.04 1.19
N HIS A 211 -9.24 0.23 1.23
CA HIS A 211 -8.26 0.84 0.35
C HIS A 211 -6.86 0.26 0.59
N ARG A 212 -6.18 -0.14 -0.48
CA ARG A 212 -4.90 -0.86 -0.43
C ARG A 212 -3.68 0.00 -0.64
N GLY A 213 -3.86 1.30 -0.67
CA GLY A 213 -2.80 2.28 -0.86
C GLY A 213 -3.10 3.58 -0.14
N VAL A 214 -2.41 4.61 -0.53
CA VAL A 214 -2.71 5.99 -0.21
C VAL A 214 -3.01 6.72 -1.51
N ASP A 215 -4.08 7.52 -1.51
CA ASP A 215 -4.43 8.36 -2.65
C ASP A 215 -3.90 9.77 -2.43
N TYR A 216 -3.04 10.22 -3.34
CA TYR A 216 -2.53 11.58 -3.39
C TYR A 216 -3.40 12.44 -4.30
N ASP A 217 -3.92 13.56 -3.78
CA ASP A 217 -4.65 14.55 -4.59
C ASP A 217 -3.65 15.36 -5.41
N VAL A 218 -3.53 14.99 -6.67
CA VAL A 218 -2.65 15.65 -7.63
C VAL A 218 -3.34 15.76 -8.98
N PRO A 219 -3.16 16.88 -9.72
CA PRO A 219 -3.69 17.02 -11.05
C PRO A 219 -3.19 15.92 -12.00
N ALA A 220 -4.00 15.57 -12.99
CA ALA A 220 -3.53 14.72 -14.09
C ALA A 220 -2.31 15.36 -14.79
N GLY A 221 -1.32 14.53 -15.13
CA GLY A 221 -0.06 15.00 -15.72
C GLY A 221 1.04 15.35 -14.72
N THR A 222 0.79 15.25 -13.39
CA THR A 222 1.84 15.43 -12.40
C THR A 222 2.88 14.32 -12.53
N THR A 223 4.17 14.69 -12.55
CA THR A 223 5.28 13.73 -12.66
C THR A 223 5.28 12.77 -11.46
N VAL A 224 5.22 11.48 -11.75
CA VAL A 224 5.29 10.40 -10.75
C VAL A 224 6.70 9.82 -10.74
N LYS A 225 7.31 9.75 -9.55
CA LYS A 225 8.68 9.29 -9.33
C LYS A 225 8.70 7.92 -8.67
N ALA A 226 9.74 7.12 -8.94
CA ALA A 226 9.99 5.87 -8.25
C ALA A 226 10.18 6.12 -6.74
N PRO A 227 9.36 5.52 -5.87
CA PRO A 227 9.46 5.72 -4.42
C PRO A 227 10.71 5.10 -3.80
N GLY A 228 11.34 4.17 -4.51
CA GLY A 228 12.60 3.52 -4.14
C GLY A 228 13.32 3.01 -5.38
N SER A 229 14.60 2.67 -5.25
CA SER A 229 15.36 2.01 -6.30
C SER A 229 14.82 0.60 -6.53
N GLY A 230 14.82 0.12 -7.78
CA GLY A 230 14.23 -1.17 -8.09
C GLY A 230 14.28 -1.54 -9.57
N ILE A 231 13.62 -2.65 -9.90
CA ILE A 231 13.39 -3.10 -11.26
C ILE A 231 11.90 -3.00 -11.58
N ILE A 232 11.57 -2.56 -12.78
CA ILE A 232 10.18 -2.50 -13.25
C ILE A 232 9.69 -3.92 -13.53
N LEU A 233 8.75 -4.39 -12.72
CA LEU A 233 8.16 -5.72 -12.84
C LEU A 233 6.95 -5.74 -13.77
N LEU A 234 6.26 -4.60 -13.90
CA LEU A 234 5.10 -4.43 -14.76
C LEU A 234 4.94 -2.96 -15.15
N ALA A 235 4.65 -2.70 -16.43
CA ALA A 235 4.42 -1.38 -16.99
C ALA A 235 3.38 -1.49 -18.11
N ARG A 236 2.08 -1.45 -17.76
CA ARG A 236 0.98 -1.66 -18.71
C ARG A 236 -0.38 -1.20 -18.19
N SER A 237 -1.34 -1.13 -19.10
CA SER A 237 -2.74 -0.85 -18.78
C SER A 237 -3.43 -2.07 -18.18
N LEU A 238 -4.09 -1.88 -17.04
CA LEU A 238 -4.90 -2.88 -16.35
C LEU A 238 -6.33 -2.38 -16.17
N ALA A 239 -7.30 -3.28 -16.18
CA ALA A 239 -8.71 -2.89 -16.17
C ALA A 239 -9.10 -2.02 -14.97
N PHE A 240 -8.70 -2.41 -13.75
CA PHE A 240 -9.08 -1.70 -12.53
C PHE A 240 -8.11 -0.57 -12.19
N SER A 241 -6.82 -0.83 -12.16
CA SER A 241 -5.80 0.14 -11.78
C SER A 241 -5.31 1.07 -12.91
N GLY A 242 -5.82 0.90 -14.14
CA GLY A 242 -5.46 1.72 -15.29
C GLY A 242 -4.00 1.55 -15.71
N GLU A 243 -3.41 2.60 -16.25
CA GLU A 243 -1.98 2.62 -16.53
C GLU A 243 -1.23 2.45 -15.21
N THR A 244 -0.45 1.37 -15.13
CA THR A 244 0.12 0.88 -13.87
C THR A 244 1.59 0.58 -14.01
N VAL A 245 2.38 1.03 -13.04
CA VAL A 245 3.80 0.67 -12.88
C VAL A 245 3.97 -0.10 -11.58
N VAL A 246 4.62 -1.27 -11.65
CA VAL A 246 5.01 -2.06 -10.49
C VAL A 246 6.52 -2.10 -10.41
N ILE A 247 7.07 -1.73 -9.24
CA ILE A 247 8.51 -1.67 -9.00
C ILE A 247 8.87 -2.69 -7.91
N GLY A 248 9.73 -3.64 -8.24
CA GLY A 248 10.30 -4.57 -7.28
C GLY A 248 11.57 -3.99 -6.66
N HIS A 249 11.55 -3.75 -5.36
CA HIS A 249 12.69 -3.19 -4.61
C HIS A 249 13.63 -4.27 -4.06
N GLY A 250 13.25 -5.53 -4.28
CA GLY A 250 13.94 -6.70 -3.73
C GLY A 250 13.44 -7.10 -2.35
N ARG A 251 13.86 -8.27 -1.89
CA ARG A 251 13.48 -8.83 -0.58
C ARG A 251 11.97 -8.86 -0.31
N GLY A 252 11.16 -9.01 -1.37
CA GLY A 252 9.70 -9.05 -1.27
C GLY A 252 9.02 -7.70 -1.08
N LEU A 253 9.77 -6.59 -1.19
CA LEU A 253 9.21 -5.24 -1.17
C LEU A 253 8.84 -4.81 -2.59
N VAL A 254 7.60 -4.42 -2.81
CA VAL A 254 7.04 -4.05 -4.11
C VAL A 254 6.16 -2.82 -3.98
N SER A 255 6.34 -1.85 -4.86
CA SER A 255 5.50 -0.66 -5.01
C SER A 255 4.60 -0.78 -6.23
N VAL A 256 3.36 -0.29 -6.12
CA VAL A 256 2.39 -0.20 -7.22
C VAL A 256 1.92 1.25 -7.34
N LEU A 257 2.07 1.82 -8.53
CA LEU A 257 1.66 3.16 -8.89
C LEU A 257 0.54 3.05 -9.92
N SER A 258 -0.67 3.48 -9.56
CA SER A 258 -1.89 3.24 -10.34
C SER A 258 -2.52 4.53 -10.84
N HIS A 259 -3.45 4.36 -11.81
CA HIS A 259 -4.26 5.43 -12.41
C HIS A 259 -3.46 6.47 -13.19
N LEU A 260 -2.27 6.08 -13.69
CA LEU A 260 -1.41 6.97 -14.48
C LEU A 260 -2.09 7.37 -15.81
N THR A 261 -1.73 8.53 -16.36
CA THR A 261 -2.09 8.91 -17.73
C THR A 261 -1.07 8.38 -18.73
N HIS A 262 0.21 8.37 -18.33
CA HIS A 262 1.32 7.94 -19.16
C HIS A 262 2.35 7.17 -18.34
N VAL A 263 2.91 6.12 -18.93
CA VAL A 263 4.00 5.32 -18.38
C VAL A 263 5.26 5.61 -19.20
N SER A 264 6.36 5.99 -18.53
CA SER A 264 7.62 6.40 -19.16
C SER A 264 8.72 5.33 -19.09
N VAL A 265 8.42 4.15 -18.55
CA VAL A 265 9.37 3.05 -18.33
C VAL A 265 8.84 1.75 -18.92
N ARG A 266 9.71 0.75 -19.05
CA ARG A 266 9.40 -0.59 -19.57
C ARG A 266 9.71 -1.66 -18.55
N GLU A 267 9.02 -2.79 -18.63
CA GLU A 267 9.33 -3.98 -17.84
C GLU A 267 10.80 -4.38 -18.05
N GLY A 268 11.51 -4.63 -16.96
CA GLY A 268 12.95 -4.91 -16.94
C GLY A 268 13.87 -3.72 -16.72
N ASP A 269 13.37 -2.48 -16.86
CA ASP A 269 14.19 -1.29 -16.58
C ASP A 269 14.59 -1.25 -15.10
N VAL A 270 15.84 -0.84 -14.84
CA VAL A 270 16.34 -0.57 -13.49
C VAL A 270 16.23 0.92 -13.23
N VAL A 271 15.58 1.28 -12.15
CA VAL A 271 15.35 2.68 -11.74
C VAL A 271 15.97 2.98 -10.39
N SER A 272 16.43 4.20 -10.23
CA SER A 272 16.84 4.74 -8.93
C SER A 272 15.67 5.43 -8.24
N GLN A 273 15.71 5.54 -6.92
CA GLN A 273 14.75 6.35 -6.17
C GLN A 273 14.71 7.78 -6.72
N GLY A 274 13.52 8.29 -7.02
CA GLY A 274 13.31 9.62 -7.60
C GLY A 274 13.31 9.67 -9.13
N THR A 275 13.62 8.57 -9.85
CA THR A 275 13.49 8.49 -11.32
C THR A 275 12.03 8.69 -11.72
N ALA A 276 11.74 9.55 -12.71
CA ALA A 276 10.41 9.71 -13.27
C ALA A 276 9.98 8.40 -13.98
N VAL A 277 8.81 7.88 -13.64
CA VAL A 277 8.29 6.61 -14.17
C VAL A 277 6.97 6.78 -14.93
N GLY A 278 6.36 7.97 -14.87
CA GLY A 278 5.13 8.29 -15.57
C GLY A 278 4.52 9.60 -15.08
N THR A 279 3.24 9.79 -15.41
CA THR A 279 2.45 10.94 -14.94
C THR A 279 1.12 10.48 -14.37
N SER A 280 0.65 11.16 -13.32
CA SER A 280 -0.64 10.89 -12.66
C SER A 280 -1.82 11.08 -13.62
N GLY A 281 -2.94 10.47 -13.31
CA GLY A 281 -4.10 10.57 -14.19
C GLY A 281 -5.40 10.09 -13.55
N LYS A 282 -6.25 9.51 -14.41
CA LYS A 282 -7.58 9.01 -14.04
C LYS A 282 -7.92 7.74 -14.85
N THR A 283 -6.95 6.89 -15.15
CA THR A 283 -7.20 5.69 -15.94
C THR A 283 -7.65 4.51 -15.06
N GLY A 284 -8.38 3.57 -15.67
CA GLY A 284 -8.92 2.39 -15.00
C GLY A 284 -10.22 2.62 -14.24
N LEU A 285 -10.91 1.51 -13.93
CA LEU A 285 -12.23 1.53 -13.29
C LEU A 285 -12.20 2.04 -11.84
N GLY A 286 -11.05 1.96 -11.19
CA GLY A 286 -10.87 2.39 -9.80
C GLY A 286 -10.78 3.91 -9.62
N ALA A 287 -10.57 4.69 -10.68
CA ALA A 287 -10.36 6.14 -10.58
C ALA A 287 -11.63 6.93 -10.92
N LEU A 288 -12.23 7.59 -9.94
CA LEU A 288 -13.38 8.50 -10.14
C LEU A 288 -12.95 9.92 -10.47
N THR A 289 -11.83 10.37 -9.92
CA THR A 289 -11.21 11.69 -10.13
C THR A 289 -9.72 11.52 -10.41
N PRO A 290 -9.03 12.53 -10.99
CA PRO A 290 -7.58 12.49 -11.10
C PRO A 290 -6.92 12.36 -9.73
N HIS A 291 -6.00 11.41 -9.59
CA HIS A 291 -5.20 11.18 -8.38
C HIS A 291 -4.06 10.20 -8.69
N LEU A 292 -3.14 10.03 -7.76
CA LEU A 292 -2.21 8.92 -7.75
C LEU A 292 -2.56 7.98 -6.60
N CYS A 293 -2.87 6.72 -6.90
CA CYS A 293 -2.94 5.68 -5.88
C CYS A 293 -1.57 4.98 -5.78
N PHE A 294 -0.99 5.01 -4.57
CA PHE A 294 0.29 4.38 -4.25
C PHE A 294 0.10 3.26 -3.23
N SER A 295 0.36 2.03 -3.64
CA SER A 295 0.26 0.84 -2.79
C SER A 295 1.63 0.20 -2.58
N VAL A 296 1.84 -0.41 -1.43
CA VAL A 296 3.06 -1.16 -1.11
C VAL A 296 2.71 -2.55 -0.61
N TYR A 297 3.52 -3.51 -1.04
CA TYR A 297 3.44 -4.90 -0.62
C TYR A 297 4.78 -5.34 -0.05
N LEU A 298 4.74 -6.03 1.07
CA LEU A 298 5.89 -6.68 1.67
C LEU A 298 5.60 -8.17 1.87
N HIS A 299 6.40 -9.02 1.23
CA HIS A 299 6.17 -10.48 1.20
C HIS A 299 4.75 -10.85 0.75
N SER A 300 4.24 -10.15 -0.26
CA SER A 300 2.89 -10.29 -0.83
C SER A 300 1.73 -9.84 0.09
N LEU A 301 2.02 -9.31 1.27
CA LEU A 301 1.03 -8.64 2.12
C LEU A 301 1.00 -7.15 1.81
N ASN A 302 -0.19 -6.62 1.66
CA ASN A 302 -0.38 -5.19 1.49
C ASN A 302 -0.14 -4.49 2.82
N VAL A 303 0.70 -3.47 2.83
CA VAL A 303 1.09 -2.71 4.02
C VAL A 303 0.93 -1.22 3.81
N ASP A 304 0.80 -0.50 4.92
CA ASP A 304 0.73 0.97 4.93
C ASP A 304 2.00 1.57 4.30
N PRO A 305 1.89 2.24 3.15
CA PRO A 305 3.04 2.85 2.50
C PRO A 305 3.78 3.86 3.38
N GLU A 306 3.07 4.61 4.20
CA GLU A 306 3.64 5.62 5.08
C GLU A 306 4.55 5.01 6.15
N ALA A 307 4.27 3.76 6.58
CA ALA A 307 5.14 3.06 7.52
C ALA A 307 6.54 2.82 6.94
N LEU A 308 6.65 2.57 5.63
CA LEU A 308 7.93 2.33 4.96
C LEU A 308 8.65 3.61 4.52
N MET A 309 8.00 4.76 4.64
CA MET A 309 8.61 6.08 4.46
C MET A 309 9.24 6.62 5.74
N ASP A 310 8.92 6.03 6.90
CA ASP A 310 9.47 6.46 8.18
C ASP A 310 10.95 6.06 8.28
N ALA A 311 11.84 7.07 8.29
CA ALA A 311 13.27 6.85 8.35
C ALA A 311 13.71 6.16 9.65
N THR A 312 12.93 6.26 10.73
CA THR A 312 13.26 5.64 12.03
C THR A 312 13.13 4.14 12.01
N LEU A 313 12.35 3.59 11.07
CA LEU A 313 12.18 2.15 10.89
C LEU A 313 13.47 1.46 10.43
N TRP A 314 14.35 2.19 9.74
CA TRP A 314 15.53 1.65 9.09
C TRP A 314 16.79 1.78 9.93
N PRO A 315 17.70 0.80 9.91
CA PRO A 315 18.94 0.92 10.65
C PRO A 315 19.77 2.08 10.07
N ALA A 316 20.30 2.93 10.95
CA ALA A 316 21.18 4.01 10.53
C ALA A 316 22.31 3.46 9.63
N VAL A 317 22.40 3.98 8.42
CA VAL A 317 23.53 3.76 7.54
C VAL A 317 24.73 4.51 8.14
N LYS A 318 25.80 3.78 8.49
CA LYS A 318 27.05 4.39 8.95
C LYS A 318 27.90 4.80 7.78
#